data_073c41c6a28df60096b5d5b5255681f2
#
_entry.id   073c41c6a28df60096b5d5b5255681f2
#
_cell.length_a   1.000
_cell.length_b   1.000
_cell.length_c   1.000
_cell.angle_alpha   90.00
_cell.angle_beta   90.00
_cell.angle_gamma   90.00
#
_symmetry.space_group_name_H-M   'P 1'
#
loop_
_entity.id
_entity.type
_entity.pdbx_description
1 polymer ?
#
loop_
_entity_poly.entity_id
_entity_poly.type
_entity_poly.pdbx_seq_one_letter_code
_entity_poly.pdbx_strand_id
1 'polypeptide(L)'
;MFSSYELREFFRRYKSEAVVKEHRFYSVLIPLVEREGKMHVLLEKRAAHISQPGEICFPGGRIDAGEPPQAAALRECNEEIGIPTGEIKVLAQGDTLYGQADFTIYSFIAEISEESYGRIKIERDEVEELYLIPLSYFVENEPEFYRERYETNIREFPYDKVGIPPDYEWRRGTMRIPIYEYDGIVIWGMTAQFLNRMSS
;
A
#
# COMPACT_ATOMS: atom_id res chain seq x y z
N MET A 1 18.93 34.02 23.58
CA MET A 1 20.02 33.62 22.64
C MET A 1 20.70 32.42 23.28
N PHE A 2 20.74 31.27 22.62
CA PHE A 2 21.38 30.07 23.19
C PHE A 2 22.92 30.22 23.13
N SER A 3 23.60 29.84 24.18
CA SER A 3 25.06 29.67 24.15
C SER A 3 25.43 28.43 23.33
N SER A 4 26.68 28.35 22.85
CA SER A 4 27.17 27.18 22.11
C SER A 4 27.07 25.88 22.94
N TYR A 5 27.17 25.96 24.25
CA TYR A 5 27.04 24.83 25.15
C TYR A 5 25.58 24.32 25.21
N GLU A 6 24.62 25.21 25.45
CA GLU A 6 23.18 24.89 25.49
C GLU A 6 22.70 24.28 24.19
N LEU A 7 23.18 24.80 23.04
CA LEU A 7 22.85 24.28 21.72
C LEU A 7 23.35 22.84 21.53
N ARG A 8 24.60 22.55 21.94
CA ARG A 8 25.17 21.21 21.85
C ARG A 8 24.43 20.22 22.76
N GLU A 9 24.07 20.61 23.97
CA GLU A 9 23.30 19.77 24.90
C GLU A 9 21.90 19.50 24.39
N PHE A 10 21.25 20.49 23.76
CA PHE A 10 19.95 20.31 23.12
C PHE A 10 20.03 19.27 21.99
N PHE A 11 20.98 19.42 21.04
CA PHE A 11 21.10 18.51 19.93
C PHE A 11 21.64 17.12 20.29
N ARG A 12 22.38 16.98 21.39
CA ARG A 12 22.79 15.67 21.89
C ARG A 12 21.59 14.82 22.34
N ARG A 13 20.51 15.46 22.78
CA ARG A 13 19.27 14.80 23.22
C ARG A 13 18.19 14.80 22.14
N TYR A 14 18.45 15.46 21.01
CA TYR A 14 17.50 15.57 19.93
C TYR A 14 17.30 14.19 19.28
N LYS A 15 16.04 13.75 19.24
CA LYS A 15 15.64 12.57 18.47
C LYS A 15 15.01 13.06 17.18
N SER A 16 15.51 12.58 16.04
CA SER A 16 14.89 12.86 14.75
C SER A 16 13.53 12.18 14.68
N GLU A 17 12.51 12.95 14.32
CA GLU A 17 11.16 12.46 14.04
C GLU A 17 10.78 12.87 12.62
N ALA A 18 9.74 12.27 12.06
CA ALA A 18 9.20 12.71 10.78
C ALA A 18 8.68 14.15 10.90
N VAL A 19 9.02 14.99 9.93
CA VAL A 19 8.57 16.40 9.90
C VAL A 19 7.06 16.46 9.72
N VAL A 20 6.48 15.54 8.95
CA VAL A 20 5.04 15.38 8.78
C VAL A 20 4.54 14.39 9.83
N LYS A 21 3.94 14.91 10.90
CA LYS A 21 3.48 14.10 12.06
C LYS A 21 2.26 13.23 11.76
N GLU A 22 1.49 13.57 10.75
CA GLU A 22 0.27 12.86 10.35
C GLU A 22 0.51 11.77 9.32
N HIS A 23 1.78 11.46 8.99
CA HIS A 23 2.13 10.43 8.02
C HIS A 23 1.68 9.06 8.51
N ARG A 24 0.99 8.33 7.65
CA ARG A 24 0.44 7.00 7.94
C ARG A 24 1.25 5.92 7.24
N PHE A 25 1.49 4.84 7.94
CA PHE A 25 2.21 3.68 7.41
C PHE A 25 1.29 2.48 7.32
N TYR A 26 1.34 1.82 6.18
CA TYR A 26 0.58 0.62 5.87
C TYR A 26 1.52 -0.47 5.39
N SER A 27 1.07 -1.70 5.50
CA SER A 27 1.80 -2.85 4.98
C SER A 27 0.84 -3.83 4.35
N VAL A 28 1.21 -4.37 3.20
CA VAL A 28 0.41 -5.36 2.46
C VAL A 28 1.24 -6.60 2.18
N LEU A 29 0.57 -7.74 2.15
CA LEU A 29 1.14 -8.98 1.69
C LEU A 29 0.74 -9.19 0.24
N ILE A 30 1.67 -9.60 -0.62
CA ILE A 30 1.40 -10.09 -1.98
C ILE A 30 1.48 -11.61 -1.93
N PRO A 31 0.35 -12.31 -1.67
CA PRO A 31 0.38 -13.74 -1.46
C PRO A 31 0.37 -14.45 -2.80
N LEU A 32 1.32 -15.36 -2.96
CA LEU A 32 1.43 -16.24 -4.11
C LEU A 32 1.01 -17.66 -3.70
N VAL A 33 0.10 -18.26 -4.45
CA VAL A 33 -0.41 -19.60 -4.22
C VAL A 33 -0.17 -20.45 -5.45
N GLU A 34 0.49 -21.61 -5.30
CA GLU A 34 0.62 -22.58 -6.38
C GLU A 34 -0.65 -23.45 -6.46
N ARG A 35 -1.29 -23.45 -7.63
CA ARG A 35 -2.39 -24.37 -7.94
C ARG A 35 -2.21 -24.94 -9.34
N GLU A 36 -2.39 -26.25 -9.43
CA GLU A 36 -2.30 -26.97 -10.71
C GLU A 36 -0.97 -26.68 -11.45
N GLY A 37 0.14 -26.54 -10.68
CA GLY A 37 1.47 -26.25 -11.21
C GLY A 37 1.66 -24.84 -11.74
N LYS A 38 0.75 -23.90 -11.41
CA LYS A 38 0.83 -22.48 -11.78
C LYS A 38 0.75 -21.58 -10.55
N MET A 39 1.56 -20.53 -10.55
CA MET A 39 1.48 -19.53 -9.51
C MET A 39 0.33 -18.55 -9.77
N HIS A 40 -0.41 -18.26 -8.72
CA HIS A 40 -1.50 -17.28 -8.71
C HIS A 40 -1.26 -16.24 -7.66
N VAL A 41 -1.71 -15.03 -7.93
CA VAL A 41 -1.80 -13.95 -6.94
C VAL A 41 -3.14 -14.06 -6.25
N LEU A 42 -3.13 -14.09 -4.92
CA LEU A 42 -4.33 -14.04 -4.11
C LEU A 42 -4.69 -12.58 -3.83
N LEU A 43 -5.89 -12.21 -4.16
CA LEU A 43 -6.47 -10.89 -3.92
C LEU A 43 -7.78 -11.05 -3.16
N GLU A 44 -8.18 -10.02 -2.46
CA GLU A 44 -9.44 -9.94 -1.77
C GLU A 44 -10.31 -8.81 -2.27
N LYS A 45 -11.62 -8.98 -2.16
CA LYS A 45 -12.61 -7.93 -2.35
C LYS A 45 -13.04 -7.41 -1.01
N ARG A 46 -12.91 -6.11 -0.81
CA ARG A 46 -13.28 -5.43 0.43
C ARG A 46 -14.78 -5.47 0.69
N ALA A 47 -15.17 -5.72 1.93
CA ALA A 47 -16.58 -5.77 2.33
C ALA A 47 -17.28 -4.41 2.15
N ALA A 48 -18.60 -4.45 2.00
CA ALA A 48 -19.41 -3.27 1.63
C ALA A 48 -19.47 -2.16 2.68
N HIS A 49 -19.12 -2.44 3.93
CA HIS A 49 -19.28 -1.53 5.07
C HIS A 49 -17.96 -0.97 5.64
N ILE A 50 -16.85 -1.27 4.99
CA ILE A 50 -15.54 -0.69 5.33
C ILE A 50 -15.12 0.39 4.33
N SER A 51 -13.99 1.05 4.59
CA SER A 51 -13.46 2.05 3.65
C SER A 51 -13.13 1.42 2.30
N GLN A 52 -13.39 2.14 1.20
CA GLN A 52 -13.17 1.68 -0.18
C GLN A 52 -13.89 0.35 -0.49
N PRO A 53 -15.22 0.30 -0.31
CA PRO A 53 -15.98 -0.93 -0.42
C PRO A 53 -15.95 -1.50 -1.84
N GLY A 54 -15.82 -2.83 -1.95
CA GLY A 54 -15.80 -3.53 -3.23
C GLY A 54 -14.51 -3.40 -4.03
N GLU A 55 -13.51 -2.66 -3.56
CA GLU A 55 -12.20 -2.62 -4.23
C GLU A 55 -11.48 -3.96 -4.08
N ILE A 56 -10.71 -4.31 -5.11
CA ILE A 56 -9.86 -5.50 -5.11
C ILE A 56 -8.47 -5.08 -4.63
N CYS A 57 -8.00 -5.72 -3.55
CA CYS A 57 -6.73 -5.37 -2.93
C CYS A 57 -5.93 -6.61 -2.47
N PHE A 58 -4.73 -6.38 -1.99
CA PHE A 58 -3.97 -7.36 -1.23
C PHE A 58 -4.43 -7.34 0.23
N PRO A 59 -4.33 -8.46 0.94
CA PRO A 59 -4.44 -8.46 2.39
C PRO A 59 -3.43 -7.49 3.01
N GLY A 60 -3.89 -6.69 3.97
CA GLY A 60 -3.03 -5.73 4.63
C GLY A 60 -3.73 -4.52 5.21
N GLY A 61 -3.02 -3.81 6.07
CA GLY A 61 -3.59 -2.70 6.80
C GLY A 61 -2.57 -1.76 7.42
N ARG A 62 -3.00 -1.07 8.47
CA ARG A 62 -2.20 -0.06 9.13
C ARG A 62 -1.14 -0.72 10.03
N ILE A 63 0.07 -0.16 9.99
CA ILE A 63 1.15 -0.56 10.89
C ILE A 63 0.91 0.07 12.26
N ASP A 64 0.91 -0.76 13.30
CA ASP A 64 0.77 -0.33 14.69
C ASP A 64 2.04 0.34 15.22
N ALA A 65 1.90 1.11 16.29
CA ALA A 65 3.04 1.84 16.88
C ALA A 65 4.15 0.88 17.35
N GLY A 66 5.32 0.96 16.71
CA GLY A 66 6.48 0.13 17.00
C GLY A 66 6.47 -1.25 16.34
N GLU A 67 5.45 -1.56 15.55
CA GLU A 67 5.36 -2.81 14.81
C GLU A 67 6.26 -2.76 13.56
N PRO A 68 7.06 -3.81 13.30
CA PRO A 68 7.78 -3.90 12.02
C PRO A 68 6.82 -4.07 10.83
N PRO A 69 7.09 -3.45 9.68
CA PRO A 69 6.19 -3.53 8.50
C PRO A 69 5.86 -4.96 8.07
N GLN A 70 6.84 -5.88 8.08
CA GLN A 70 6.59 -7.28 7.73
C GLN A 70 5.65 -7.96 8.74
N ALA A 71 5.77 -7.65 10.01
CA ALA A 71 4.90 -8.22 11.04
C ALA A 71 3.46 -7.75 10.85
N ALA A 72 3.27 -6.47 10.52
CA ALA A 72 1.96 -5.91 10.19
C ALA A 72 1.31 -6.62 9.00
N ALA A 73 2.04 -6.80 7.89
CA ALA A 73 1.50 -7.50 6.72
C ALA A 73 1.06 -8.95 7.04
N LEU A 74 1.82 -9.65 7.87
CA LEU A 74 1.50 -11.01 8.29
C LEU A 74 0.31 -11.06 9.26
N ARG A 75 0.22 -10.11 10.21
CA ARG A 75 -0.89 -9.99 11.15
C ARG A 75 -2.20 -9.71 10.43
N GLU A 76 -2.23 -8.68 9.58
CA GLU A 76 -3.40 -8.32 8.79
C GLU A 76 -3.87 -9.48 7.91
N CYS A 77 -2.95 -10.15 7.20
CA CYS A 77 -3.29 -11.33 6.40
C CYS A 77 -3.91 -12.45 7.26
N ASN A 78 -3.41 -12.67 8.49
CA ASN A 78 -4.02 -13.63 9.40
C ASN A 78 -5.41 -13.20 9.87
N GLU A 79 -5.60 -11.91 10.17
CA GLU A 79 -6.88 -11.34 10.60
C GLU A 79 -7.94 -11.42 9.49
N GLU A 80 -7.58 -11.05 8.27
CA GLU A 80 -8.50 -10.99 7.12
C GLU A 80 -8.84 -12.35 6.50
N ILE A 81 -7.83 -13.23 6.32
CA ILE A 81 -8.02 -14.50 5.60
C ILE A 81 -7.73 -15.74 6.44
N GLY A 82 -7.36 -15.60 7.72
CA GLY A 82 -7.28 -16.69 8.68
C GLY A 82 -6.10 -17.63 8.52
N ILE A 83 -5.06 -17.27 7.74
CA ILE A 83 -3.86 -18.09 7.60
C ILE A 83 -2.88 -17.78 8.75
N PRO A 84 -2.49 -18.77 9.56
CA PRO A 84 -1.49 -18.56 10.61
C PRO A 84 -0.19 -17.98 10.06
N THR A 85 0.36 -16.97 10.72
CA THR A 85 1.58 -16.26 10.26
C THR A 85 2.77 -17.19 10.04
N GLY A 86 2.86 -18.27 10.84
CA GLY A 86 3.91 -19.29 10.70
C GLY A 86 3.79 -20.20 9.47
N GLU A 87 2.66 -20.15 8.75
CA GLU A 87 2.42 -20.89 7.51
C GLU A 87 2.64 -20.03 6.26
N ILE A 88 2.93 -18.75 6.46
CA ILE A 88 3.21 -17.80 5.40
C ILE A 88 4.73 -17.67 5.24
N LYS A 89 5.25 -18.06 4.10
CA LYS A 89 6.68 -17.98 3.80
C LYS A 89 6.98 -16.67 3.06
N VAL A 90 7.47 -15.66 3.78
CA VAL A 90 7.92 -14.41 3.14
C VAL A 90 9.15 -14.69 2.29
N LEU A 91 9.07 -14.35 1.01
CA LEU A 91 10.14 -14.54 0.02
C LEU A 91 11.03 -13.31 -0.07
N ALA A 92 10.42 -12.12 -0.08
CA ALA A 92 11.13 -10.85 -0.18
C ALA A 92 10.28 -9.69 0.33
N GLN A 93 10.93 -8.59 0.68
CA GLN A 93 10.29 -7.28 0.69
C GLN A 93 10.13 -6.83 -0.76
N GLY A 94 8.92 -6.44 -1.14
CA GLY A 94 8.61 -5.87 -2.44
C GLY A 94 8.83 -4.36 -2.49
N ASP A 95 8.25 -3.71 -3.49
CA ASP A 95 8.35 -2.27 -3.67
C ASP A 95 7.62 -1.49 -2.56
N THR A 96 8.03 -0.25 -2.37
CA THR A 96 7.38 0.68 -1.44
C THR A 96 6.66 1.76 -2.22
N LEU A 97 5.39 1.97 -1.91
CA LEU A 97 4.58 3.03 -2.51
C LEU A 97 4.51 4.24 -1.58
N TYR A 98 4.91 5.38 -2.11
CA TYR A 98 4.79 6.68 -1.45
C TYR A 98 3.56 7.40 -1.98
N GLY A 99 2.53 7.51 -1.14
CA GLY A 99 1.29 8.17 -1.49
C GLY A 99 1.33 9.68 -1.33
N GLN A 100 0.56 10.40 -2.13
CA GLN A 100 0.53 11.86 -2.09
C GLN A 100 -0.24 12.42 -0.87
N ALA A 101 -1.08 11.62 -0.24
CA ALA A 101 -1.88 12.00 0.93
C ALA A 101 -1.20 11.59 2.26
N ASP A 102 0.12 11.81 2.37
CA ASP A 102 0.93 11.55 3.57
C ASP A 102 0.79 10.10 4.08
N PHE A 103 0.97 9.14 3.20
CA PHE A 103 1.06 7.74 3.57
C PHE A 103 2.18 6.99 2.81
N THR A 104 2.62 5.89 3.40
CA THR A 104 3.56 4.94 2.78
C THR A 104 2.99 3.54 2.92
N ILE A 105 3.08 2.74 1.85
CA ILE A 105 2.70 1.33 1.86
C ILE A 105 3.94 0.49 1.57
N TYR A 106 4.31 -0.37 2.51
CA TYR A 106 5.31 -1.42 2.30
C TYR A 106 4.64 -2.66 1.75
N SER A 107 5.29 -3.37 0.85
CA SER A 107 4.78 -4.65 0.36
C SER A 107 5.75 -5.79 0.67
N PHE A 108 5.21 -6.98 0.87
CA PHE A 108 5.98 -8.21 1.09
C PHE A 108 5.41 -9.31 0.20
N ILE A 109 6.30 -9.94 -0.56
CA ILE A 109 5.94 -11.07 -1.43
C ILE A 109 6.07 -12.34 -0.60
N ALA A 110 5.02 -13.17 -0.56
CA ALA A 110 5.01 -14.38 0.23
C ALA A 110 4.37 -15.55 -0.51
N GLU A 111 4.83 -16.74 -0.20
CA GLU A 111 4.27 -18.00 -0.66
C GLU A 111 3.32 -18.58 0.40
N ILE A 112 2.15 -18.99 -0.04
CA ILE A 112 1.14 -19.71 0.74
C ILE A 112 0.97 -21.08 0.10
N SER A 113 1.08 -22.15 0.91
CA SER A 113 0.89 -23.51 0.40
C SER A 113 -0.57 -23.75 -0.03
N GLU A 114 -0.79 -24.66 -0.98
CA GLU A 114 -2.13 -25.06 -1.39
C GLU A 114 -2.95 -25.61 -0.22
N GLU A 115 -2.29 -26.30 0.72
CA GLU A 115 -2.92 -26.80 1.94
C GLU A 115 -3.43 -25.66 2.83
N SER A 116 -2.61 -24.63 3.07
CA SER A 116 -3.00 -23.46 3.86
C SER A 116 -4.09 -22.65 3.16
N TYR A 117 -3.98 -22.48 1.84
CA TYR A 117 -5.04 -21.87 1.03
C TYR A 117 -6.38 -22.60 1.16
N GLY A 118 -6.38 -23.95 1.15
CA GLY A 118 -7.60 -24.77 1.31
C GLY A 118 -8.26 -24.63 2.69
N ARG A 119 -7.58 -24.04 3.67
CA ARG A 119 -8.06 -23.82 5.05
C ARG A 119 -8.44 -22.37 5.34
N ILE A 120 -8.37 -21.49 4.37
CA ILE A 120 -8.73 -20.06 4.51
C ILE A 120 -10.12 -19.91 5.13
N LYS A 121 -10.19 -18.96 6.07
CA LYS A 121 -11.45 -18.52 6.69
C LYS A 121 -11.44 -17.00 6.70
N ILE A 122 -12.13 -16.42 5.73
CA ILE A 122 -12.21 -14.96 5.60
C ILE A 122 -13.00 -14.33 6.76
N GLU A 123 -12.50 -13.20 7.26
CA GLU A 123 -13.25 -12.33 8.16
C GLU A 123 -14.30 -11.55 7.35
N ARG A 124 -15.57 -11.95 7.50
CA ARG A 124 -16.67 -11.42 6.69
C ARG A 124 -16.97 -9.93 6.90
N ASP A 125 -16.53 -9.40 8.02
CA ASP A 125 -16.66 -7.97 8.30
C ASP A 125 -15.65 -7.12 7.52
N GLU A 126 -14.59 -7.74 6.97
CA GLU A 126 -13.54 -7.03 6.24
C GLU A 126 -13.43 -7.51 4.78
N VAL A 127 -13.63 -8.79 4.53
CA VAL A 127 -13.45 -9.44 3.22
C VAL A 127 -14.75 -10.05 2.72
N GLU A 128 -15.20 -9.61 1.54
CA GLU A 128 -16.41 -10.15 0.88
C GLU A 128 -16.09 -11.46 0.16
N GLU A 129 -15.00 -11.49 -0.61
CA GLU A 129 -14.63 -12.60 -1.51
C GLU A 129 -13.12 -12.62 -1.77
N LEU A 130 -12.60 -13.77 -2.17
CA LEU A 130 -11.20 -13.94 -2.58
C LEU A 130 -11.12 -14.32 -4.06
N TYR A 131 -10.07 -13.82 -4.72
CA TYR A 131 -9.76 -14.11 -6.11
C TYR A 131 -8.35 -14.68 -6.25
N LEU A 132 -8.22 -15.71 -7.09
CA LEU A 132 -6.94 -16.23 -7.54
C LEU A 132 -6.75 -15.88 -9.01
N ILE A 133 -5.81 -15.03 -9.31
CA ILE A 133 -5.50 -14.62 -10.68
C ILE A 133 -4.12 -15.16 -11.04
N PRO A 134 -3.95 -15.85 -12.19
CA PRO A 134 -2.64 -16.35 -12.59
C PRO A 134 -1.59 -15.25 -12.62
N LEU A 135 -0.44 -15.48 -11.98
CA LEU A 135 0.65 -14.52 -11.97
C LEU A 135 1.12 -14.18 -13.41
N SER A 136 1.07 -15.19 -14.31
CA SER A 136 1.41 -15.01 -15.73
C SER A 136 0.55 -13.95 -16.42
N TYR A 137 -0.70 -13.77 -15.99
CA TYR A 137 -1.57 -12.72 -16.55
C TYR A 137 -0.95 -11.33 -16.36
N PHE A 138 -0.45 -11.02 -15.18
CA PHE A 138 0.16 -9.73 -14.90
C PHE A 138 1.54 -9.56 -15.56
N VAL A 139 2.25 -10.66 -15.78
CA VAL A 139 3.57 -10.66 -16.46
C VAL A 139 3.41 -10.48 -17.97
N GLU A 140 2.36 -11.05 -18.56
CA GLU A 140 2.16 -11.09 -20.02
C GLU A 140 1.30 -9.93 -20.54
N ASN A 141 0.58 -9.22 -19.67
CA ASN A 141 -0.32 -8.15 -20.06
C ASN A 141 0.03 -6.83 -19.40
N GLU A 142 0.11 -5.77 -20.19
CA GLU A 142 0.23 -4.42 -19.67
C GLU A 142 -1.15 -3.89 -19.23
N PRO A 143 -1.24 -3.14 -18.13
CA PRO A 143 -2.49 -2.51 -17.74
C PRO A 143 -2.83 -1.33 -18.66
N GLU A 144 -4.10 -0.98 -18.75
CA GLU A 144 -4.51 0.32 -19.27
C GLU A 144 -4.08 1.42 -18.29
N PHE A 145 -3.62 2.57 -18.83
CA PHE A 145 -3.18 3.68 -18.00
C PHE A 145 -4.05 4.90 -18.20
N TYR A 146 -4.63 5.37 -17.09
CA TYR A 146 -5.30 6.66 -17.01
C TYR A 146 -4.41 7.69 -16.33
N ARG A 147 -4.58 8.97 -16.68
CA ARG A 147 -3.79 10.06 -16.09
C ARG A 147 -4.69 10.93 -15.24
N GLU A 148 -4.37 11.03 -13.99
CA GLU A 148 -4.95 12.02 -13.09
C GLU A 148 -4.01 13.21 -12.93
N ARG A 149 -4.58 14.42 -12.97
CA ARG A 149 -3.83 15.65 -12.70
C ARG A 149 -4.16 16.16 -11.32
N TYR A 150 -3.13 16.39 -10.53
CA TYR A 150 -3.28 17.05 -9.25
C TYR A 150 -2.98 18.53 -9.39
N GLU A 151 -3.92 19.38 -8.97
CA GLU A 151 -3.73 20.81 -8.85
C GLU A 151 -3.77 21.19 -7.38
N THR A 152 -2.77 21.95 -6.97
CA THR A 152 -2.73 22.49 -5.61
C THR A 152 -3.79 23.59 -5.48
N ASN A 153 -4.84 23.34 -4.72
CA ASN A 153 -5.85 24.33 -4.39
C ASN A 153 -5.56 24.88 -3.00
N ILE A 154 -4.80 25.98 -2.93
CA ILE A 154 -4.48 26.65 -1.68
C ILE A 154 -5.46 27.83 -1.53
N ARG A 155 -6.38 27.69 -0.58
CA ARG A 155 -7.26 28.79 -0.17
C ARG A 155 -6.58 29.57 0.95
N GLU A 156 -6.72 30.90 0.91
CA GLU A 156 -6.26 31.80 1.99
C GLU A 156 -4.74 31.75 2.27
N PHE A 157 -3.92 31.39 1.26
CA PHE A 157 -2.47 31.42 1.44
C PHE A 157 -1.98 32.87 1.51
N PRO A 158 -1.14 33.21 2.50
CA PRO A 158 -0.71 34.59 2.73
C PRO A 158 0.45 34.98 1.79
N TYR A 159 0.16 35.16 0.49
CA TYR A 159 1.15 35.46 -0.55
C TYR A 159 2.02 36.64 -0.22
N ASP A 160 1.43 37.74 0.28
CA ASP A 160 2.15 38.94 0.66
C ASP A 160 3.14 38.72 1.81
N LYS A 161 2.76 37.86 2.78
CA LYS A 161 3.59 37.54 3.95
C LYS A 161 4.85 36.75 3.56
N VAL A 162 4.75 35.89 2.56
CA VAL A 162 5.87 35.06 2.10
C VAL A 162 6.63 35.68 0.91
N GLY A 163 6.14 36.83 0.39
CA GLY A 163 6.81 37.57 -0.67
C GLY A 163 6.76 36.91 -2.05
N ILE A 164 5.72 36.12 -2.33
CA ILE A 164 5.49 35.55 -3.66
C ILE A 164 4.22 36.13 -4.28
N PRO A 165 4.11 36.21 -5.63
CA PRO A 165 2.93 36.78 -6.28
C PRO A 165 1.70 35.86 -6.15
N PRO A 166 0.45 36.40 -6.19
CA PRO A 166 -0.78 35.62 -6.09
C PRO A 166 -0.96 34.58 -7.22
N ASP A 167 -0.32 34.78 -8.35
CA ASP A 167 -0.30 33.88 -9.52
C ASP A 167 0.90 32.91 -9.50
N TYR A 168 1.54 32.72 -8.33
CA TYR A 168 2.65 31.77 -8.18
C TYR A 168 2.25 30.38 -8.66
N GLU A 169 3.00 29.85 -9.60
CA GLU A 169 2.76 28.51 -10.14
C GLU A 169 3.18 27.41 -9.14
N TRP A 170 2.19 26.90 -8.44
CA TRP A 170 2.39 25.75 -7.56
C TRP A 170 2.71 24.49 -8.37
N ARG A 171 3.49 23.59 -7.77
CA ARG A 171 3.80 22.30 -8.41
C ARG A 171 2.53 21.56 -8.75
N ARG A 172 2.44 21.14 -10.01
CA ARG A 172 1.39 20.25 -10.51
C ARG A 172 1.99 18.87 -10.63
N GLY A 173 1.23 17.84 -10.27
CA GLY A 173 1.61 16.46 -10.42
C GLY A 173 0.67 15.75 -11.38
N THR A 174 1.18 14.70 -12.02
CA THR A 174 0.33 13.72 -12.71
C THR A 174 0.60 12.36 -12.12
N MET A 175 -0.45 11.60 -11.85
CA MET A 175 -0.36 10.19 -11.49
C MET A 175 -0.89 9.35 -12.64
N ARG A 176 -0.20 8.24 -12.93
CA ARG A 176 -0.70 7.21 -13.84
C ARG A 176 -1.44 6.19 -12.98
N ILE A 177 -2.68 5.92 -13.31
CA ILE A 177 -3.52 4.94 -12.63
C ILE A 177 -3.60 3.73 -13.55
N PRO A 178 -2.93 2.62 -13.22
CA PRO A 178 -3.06 1.37 -13.96
C PRO A 178 -4.40 0.69 -13.64
N ILE A 179 -4.96 0.03 -14.66
CA ILE A 179 -6.19 -0.77 -14.55
C ILE A 179 -5.95 -2.10 -15.28
N TYR A 180 -6.17 -3.21 -14.58
CA TYR A 180 -6.25 -4.56 -15.14
C TYR A 180 -7.70 -5.04 -15.12
N GLU A 181 -8.07 -5.82 -16.12
CA GLU A 181 -9.37 -6.50 -16.18
C GLU A 181 -9.16 -7.97 -16.49
N TYR A 182 -9.55 -8.84 -15.57
CA TYR A 182 -9.45 -10.29 -15.68
C TYR A 182 -10.78 -10.96 -15.33
N ASP A 183 -11.43 -11.63 -16.28
CA ASP A 183 -12.73 -12.32 -16.10
C ASP A 183 -13.79 -11.44 -15.40
N GLY A 184 -13.87 -10.17 -15.78
CA GLY A 184 -14.82 -9.21 -15.20
C GLY A 184 -14.40 -8.64 -13.84
N ILE A 185 -13.24 -9.03 -13.31
CA ILE A 185 -12.63 -8.48 -12.10
C ILE A 185 -11.77 -7.29 -12.50
N VAL A 186 -12.07 -6.12 -11.96
CA VAL A 186 -11.31 -4.89 -12.22
C VAL A 186 -10.38 -4.59 -11.06
N ILE A 187 -9.08 -4.54 -11.33
CA ILE A 187 -8.02 -4.22 -10.35
C ILE A 187 -7.39 -2.91 -10.78
N TRP A 188 -7.39 -1.92 -9.90
CA TRP A 188 -6.90 -0.59 -10.25
C TRP A 188 -6.14 0.08 -9.09
N GLY A 189 -5.63 1.27 -9.35
CA GLY A 189 -5.02 2.11 -8.32
C GLY A 189 -3.75 1.51 -7.73
N MET A 190 -3.65 1.49 -6.40
CA MET A 190 -2.44 1.08 -5.67
C MET A 190 -2.12 -0.40 -5.86
N THR A 191 -3.13 -1.27 -5.82
CA THR A 191 -2.97 -2.71 -6.06
C THR A 191 -2.40 -2.98 -7.45
N ALA A 192 -2.99 -2.35 -8.47
CA ALA A 192 -2.50 -2.48 -9.85
C ALA A 192 -1.10 -1.88 -10.04
N GLN A 193 -0.70 -0.86 -9.27
CA GLN A 193 0.67 -0.34 -9.31
C GLN A 193 1.69 -1.36 -8.85
N PHE A 194 1.43 -2.07 -7.75
CA PHE A 194 2.30 -3.15 -7.28
C PHE A 194 2.37 -4.31 -8.28
N LEU A 195 1.23 -4.73 -8.83
CA LEU A 195 1.16 -5.80 -9.84
C LEU A 195 1.94 -5.46 -11.11
N ASN A 196 1.82 -4.22 -11.58
CA ASN A 196 2.56 -3.75 -12.77
C ASN A 196 4.08 -3.76 -12.55
N ARG A 197 4.55 -3.61 -11.32
CA ARG A 197 5.99 -3.71 -11.01
C ARG A 197 6.50 -5.16 -11.05
N MET A 198 5.65 -6.14 -10.83
CA MET A 198 6.03 -7.56 -10.88
C MET A 198 6.31 -8.06 -12.31
N SER A 199 5.88 -7.31 -13.33
CA SER A 199 6.11 -7.61 -14.76
C SER A 199 7.37 -6.95 -15.35
N SER A 200 8.12 -6.18 -14.55
CA SER A 200 9.23 -5.31 -15.02
C SER A 200 10.60 -5.91 -14.77
#